data_f5debf9bd6c5868335ecc51f5d45e117
#
_entry.id   f5debf9bd6c5868335ecc51f5d45e117
#
_cell.length_a   1.000
_cell.length_b   1.000
_cell.length_c   1.000
_cell.angle_alpha   90.00
_cell.angle_beta   90.00
_cell.angle_gamma   90.00
#
_symmetry.space_group_name_H-M   'P 1'
#
loop_
_entity.id
_entity.type
_entity.pdbx_description
1 polymer ?
#
loop_
_entity_poly.entity_id
_entity_poly.type
_entity_poly.pdbx_seq_one_letter_code
_entity_poly.pdbx_strand_id
1 'polypeptide(L)'
;KYYAIGMEEKRISQRMVEKQLDKYLSSTGELQAVEIENDWFPTVNADVFLSHSHKDEKQIIALAGELRSEYGLRSFIDSCVWGYSEDLLRIINNNYNLKENEDGTNIYDYEGSNQASTHVNMILNSALMKMIDKTECIIFIDTPNSLKVSNIKEGVTASPWIYSELLATRLLERNIPIRKSKNSFMDQMFVEHSGLKVDYKVDISHLTSISRFDFAIASKPGRKKGKELLDQLYYNKFWKGKNNESE
;
A
#
# COMPACT_ATOMS: atom_id res chain seq x y z
N LYS A 1 -16.04 9.09 -15.99
CA LYS A 1 -16.95 8.62 -14.94
C LYS A 1 -16.15 8.03 -13.77
N TYR A 2 -15.45 6.93 -13.93
CA TYR A 2 -14.75 6.23 -12.83
C TYR A 2 -13.66 7.07 -12.17
N TYR A 3 -12.88 7.82 -12.96
CA TYR A 3 -11.86 8.71 -12.41
C TYR A 3 -12.42 9.71 -11.38
N ALA A 4 -13.58 10.32 -11.67
CA ALA A 4 -14.21 11.25 -10.75
C ALA A 4 -14.65 10.58 -9.43
N ILE A 5 -15.18 9.34 -9.49
CA ILE A 5 -15.54 8.55 -8.31
C ILE A 5 -14.28 8.17 -7.52
N GLY A 6 -13.21 7.75 -8.20
CA GLY A 6 -11.93 7.41 -7.58
C GLY A 6 -11.26 8.63 -6.91
N MET A 7 -11.37 9.80 -7.49
CA MET A 7 -10.90 11.06 -6.87
C MET A 7 -11.67 11.38 -5.58
N GLU A 8 -12.95 11.06 -5.51
CA GLU A 8 -13.71 11.22 -4.26
C GLU A 8 -13.27 10.19 -3.20
N GLU A 9 -13.04 8.92 -3.57
CA GLU A 9 -12.47 7.92 -2.66
C GLU A 9 -11.08 8.37 -2.15
N LYS A 10 -10.23 8.91 -3.02
CA LYS A 10 -8.95 9.49 -2.64
C LYS A 10 -9.12 10.63 -1.64
N ARG A 11 -10.03 11.57 -1.91
CA ARG A 11 -10.30 12.73 -1.05
C ARG A 11 -10.82 12.32 0.34
N ILE A 12 -11.66 11.29 0.42
CA ILE A 12 -12.16 10.75 1.69
C ILE A 12 -11.00 10.12 2.51
N SER A 13 -10.03 9.50 1.85
CA SER A 13 -8.84 8.94 2.49
C SER A 13 -7.85 10.02 2.94
N GLN A 14 -7.89 11.21 2.32
CA GLN A 14 -7.05 12.35 2.65
C GLN A 14 -7.71 13.22 3.71
N ARG A 15 -7.22 13.16 4.95
CA ARG A 15 -7.65 14.06 6.02
C ARG A 15 -6.80 15.33 6.03
N MET A 16 -7.37 16.41 6.59
CA MET A 16 -6.56 17.57 6.95
C MET A 16 -5.66 17.18 8.12
N VAL A 17 -4.36 17.23 7.89
CA VAL A 17 -3.36 16.90 8.90
C VAL A 17 -2.91 18.20 9.58
N GLU A 18 -2.77 18.17 10.91
CA GLU A 18 -2.15 19.24 11.68
C GLU A 18 -0.68 19.38 11.31
N LYS A 19 -0.29 20.55 10.77
CA LYS A 19 1.08 20.79 10.31
C LYS A 19 2.05 21.28 11.40
N GLN A 20 1.57 21.38 12.64
CA GLN A 20 2.39 21.81 13.77
C GLN A 20 2.96 20.59 14.50
N LEU A 21 4.29 20.54 14.63
CA LEU A 21 4.96 19.41 15.28
C LEU A 21 4.88 19.44 16.80
N ASP A 22 4.65 20.61 17.39
CA ASP A 22 4.61 20.80 18.85
C ASP A 22 3.61 19.88 19.56
N LYS A 23 2.52 19.55 18.89
CA LYS A 23 1.51 18.63 19.40
C LYS A 23 2.00 17.18 19.59
N TYR A 24 3.09 16.81 18.90
CA TYR A 24 3.66 15.46 18.97
C TYR A 24 4.90 15.37 19.88
N LEU A 25 5.21 16.44 20.60
CA LEU A 25 6.33 16.45 21.55
C LEU A 25 5.92 15.76 22.85
N SER A 26 6.82 14.88 23.35
CA SER A 26 6.75 14.36 24.70
C SER A 26 7.02 15.44 25.74
N SER A 27 6.80 15.15 27.02
CA SER A 27 7.20 16.04 28.13
C SER A 27 8.71 16.32 28.20
N THR A 28 9.51 15.49 27.52
CA THR A 28 10.97 15.58 27.44
C THR A 28 11.45 16.17 26.10
N GLY A 29 10.52 16.54 25.21
CA GLY A 29 10.82 17.26 23.96
C GLY A 29 11.10 16.36 22.74
N GLU A 30 10.92 15.02 22.85
CA GLU A 30 11.07 14.10 21.71
C GLU A 30 9.77 13.99 20.92
N LEU A 31 9.88 13.89 19.59
CA LEU A 31 8.74 13.62 18.71
C LEU A 31 8.23 12.19 18.89
N GLN A 32 6.91 12.06 19.11
CA GLN A 32 6.25 10.79 19.32
C GLN A 32 5.83 10.17 17.96
N ALA A 33 6.62 9.22 17.47
CA ALA A 33 6.43 8.60 16.14
C ALA A 33 5.05 7.96 15.96
N VAL A 34 4.49 7.32 17.01
CA VAL A 34 3.17 6.67 16.96
C VAL A 34 2.04 7.70 16.80
N GLU A 35 2.16 8.85 17.45
CA GLU A 35 1.16 9.93 17.33
C GLU A 35 1.22 10.56 15.94
N ILE A 36 2.43 10.81 15.43
CA ILE A 36 2.64 11.27 14.05
C ILE A 36 2.06 10.27 13.06
N GLU A 37 2.34 8.97 13.21
CA GLU A 37 1.79 7.93 12.34
C GLU A 37 0.27 7.95 12.34
N ASN A 38 -0.36 7.97 13.50
CA ASN A 38 -1.82 7.92 13.62
C ASN A 38 -2.52 9.13 12.99
N ASP A 39 -1.90 10.29 13.05
CA ASP A 39 -2.47 11.51 12.50
C ASP A 39 -2.15 11.72 11.02
N TRP A 40 -0.91 11.45 10.61
CA TRP A 40 -0.45 11.69 9.24
C TRP A 40 -0.79 10.54 8.30
N PHE A 41 -0.81 9.32 8.81
CA PHE A 41 -1.03 8.10 8.02
C PHE A 41 -2.11 7.20 8.67
N PRO A 42 -3.30 7.73 8.95
CA PRO A 42 -4.33 6.96 9.65
C PRO A 42 -4.77 5.75 8.82
N THR A 43 -4.94 4.62 9.47
CA THR A 43 -5.56 3.46 8.82
C THR A 43 -7.01 3.76 8.48
N VAL A 44 -7.35 3.59 7.20
CA VAL A 44 -8.73 3.79 6.71
C VAL A 44 -9.45 2.44 6.56
N ASN A 45 -10.77 2.49 6.51
CA ASN A 45 -11.57 1.29 6.29
C ASN A 45 -11.69 1.05 4.78
N ALA A 46 -10.83 0.17 4.25
CA ALA A 46 -10.82 -0.26 2.86
C ALA A 46 -11.00 -1.77 2.75
N ASP A 47 -11.63 -2.21 1.67
CA ASP A 47 -11.82 -3.61 1.34
C ASP A 47 -10.64 -4.13 0.49
N VAL A 48 -10.03 -3.22 -0.28
CA VAL A 48 -8.93 -3.51 -1.23
C VAL A 48 -7.79 -2.52 -1.04
N PHE A 49 -6.56 -3.00 -0.96
CA PHE A 49 -5.33 -2.21 -1.06
C PHE A 49 -4.82 -2.28 -2.51
N LEU A 50 -4.61 -1.14 -3.15
CA LEU A 50 -4.11 -1.05 -4.53
C LEU A 50 -2.64 -0.65 -4.52
N SER A 51 -1.74 -1.63 -4.62
CA SER A 51 -0.30 -1.43 -4.79
C SER A 51 0.04 -1.16 -6.25
N HIS A 52 0.78 -0.10 -6.53
CA HIS A 52 1.07 0.33 -7.90
C HIS A 52 2.29 1.24 -8.02
N SER A 53 2.75 1.46 -9.25
CA SER A 53 3.72 2.52 -9.52
C SER A 53 3.05 3.90 -9.48
N HIS A 54 3.69 4.86 -8.83
CA HIS A 54 3.24 6.26 -8.79
C HIS A 54 2.97 6.84 -10.20
N LYS A 55 3.70 6.37 -11.22
CA LYS A 55 3.48 6.78 -12.61
C LYS A 55 2.11 6.38 -13.16
N ASP A 56 1.46 5.39 -12.56
CA ASP A 56 0.17 4.85 -12.99
C ASP A 56 -1.01 5.42 -12.19
N GLU A 57 -0.77 6.37 -11.28
CA GLU A 57 -1.75 6.89 -10.34
C GLU A 57 -3.11 7.25 -10.97
N LYS A 58 -3.12 7.91 -12.13
CA LYS A 58 -4.38 8.26 -12.81
C LYS A 58 -5.23 7.05 -13.18
N GLN A 59 -4.58 5.98 -13.61
CA GLN A 59 -5.25 4.72 -13.99
C GLN A 59 -5.77 4.00 -12.76
N ILE A 60 -5.01 4.05 -11.66
CA ILE A 60 -5.37 3.44 -10.39
C ILE A 60 -6.53 4.16 -9.72
N ILE A 61 -6.55 5.49 -9.77
CA ILE A 61 -7.71 6.27 -9.33
C ILE A 61 -8.97 5.88 -10.12
N ALA A 62 -8.86 5.69 -11.43
CA ALA A 62 -9.99 5.24 -12.25
C ALA A 62 -10.42 3.80 -11.88
N LEU A 63 -9.47 2.90 -11.61
CA LEU A 63 -9.75 1.54 -11.15
C LEU A 63 -10.45 1.54 -9.79
N ALA A 64 -9.99 2.33 -8.84
CA ALA A 64 -10.65 2.48 -7.54
C ALA A 64 -12.11 2.95 -7.69
N GLY A 65 -12.36 3.91 -8.59
CA GLY A 65 -13.70 4.36 -8.91
C GLY A 65 -14.57 3.31 -9.60
N GLU A 66 -13.99 2.44 -10.43
CA GLU A 66 -14.67 1.28 -11.02
C GLU A 66 -15.03 0.25 -9.93
N LEU A 67 -14.07 -0.11 -9.08
CA LEU A 67 -14.28 -1.03 -7.95
C LEU A 67 -15.39 -0.53 -7.02
N ARG A 68 -15.42 0.76 -6.75
CA ARG A 68 -16.48 1.38 -5.95
C ARG A 68 -17.85 1.34 -6.62
N SER A 69 -17.92 1.81 -7.86
CA SER A 69 -19.19 1.99 -8.59
C SER A 69 -19.84 0.66 -8.98
N GLU A 70 -19.06 -0.22 -9.59
CA GLU A 70 -19.60 -1.47 -10.15
C GLU A 70 -19.70 -2.58 -9.09
N TYR A 71 -18.69 -2.65 -8.20
CA TYR A 71 -18.55 -3.78 -7.28
C TYR A 71 -18.76 -3.43 -5.81
N GLY A 72 -18.94 -2.16 -5.46
CA GLY A 72 -19.18 -1.71 -4.09
C GLY A 72 -17.99 -1.88 -3.15
N LEU A 73 -16.77 -2.04 -3.71
CA LEU A 73 -15.52 -2.18 -2.96
C LEU A 73 -14.86 -0.83 -2.74
N ARG A 74 -14.48 -0.56 -1.49
CA ARG A 74 -13.67 0.61 -1.14
C ARG A 74 -12.20 0.28 -1.30
N SER A 75 -11.46 1.16 -1.96
CA SER A 75 -10.04 0.96 -2.21
C SER A 75 -9.19 1.97 -1.46
N PHE A 76 -8.10 1.48 -0.87
CA PHE A 76 -6.98 2.31 -0.44
C PHE A 76 -5.97 2.38 -1.59
N ILE A 77 -5.48 3.57 -1.89
CA ILE A 77 -4.50 3.85 -2.93
C ILE A 77 -3.24 4.34 -2.22
N ASP A 78 -2.14 3.59 -2.29
CA ASP A 78 -0.90 3.88 -1.56
C ASP A 78 -0.30 5.25 -1.90
N SER A 79 -0.36 5.66 -3.17
CA SER A 79 0.12 6.99 -3.59
C SER A 79 -0.58 8.18 -2.90
N CYS A 80 -1.72 7.94 -2.23
CA CYS A 80 -2.41 8.99 -1.49
C CYS A 80 -1.62 9.48 -0.26
N VAL A 81 -0.73 8.66 0.29
CA VAL A 81 0.05 9.00 1.50
C VAL A 81 1.42 9.60 1.22
N TRP A 82 1.91 9.49 -0.02
CA TRP A 82 3.24 9.98 -0.39
C TRP A 82 3.41 11.50 -0.22
N GLY A 83 2.42 12.29 -0.64
CA GLY A 83 2.47 13.74 -0.48
C GLY A 83 2.56 14.16 0.99
N TYR A 84 1.97 13.39 1.88
CA TYR A 84 2.06 13.64 3.31
C TYR A 84 3.45 13.35 3.88
N SER A 85 4.14 12.31 3.41
CA SER A 85 5.50 12.00 3.87
C SER A 85 6.50 13.08 3.45
N GLU A 86 6.37 13.62 2.23
CA GLU A 86 7.18 14.74 1.76
C GLU A 86 6.89 16.03 2.57
N ASP A 87 5.61 16.33 2.85
CA ASP A 87 5.21 17.46 3.69
C ASP A 87 5.75 17.31 5.11
N LEU A 88 5.63 16.11 5.71
CA LEU A 88 6.16 15.82 7.05
C LEU A 88 7.67 16.01 7.10
N LEU A 89 8.39 15.44 6.14
CA LEU A 89 9.84 15.58 6.04
C LEU A 89 10.26 17.05 5.93
N ARG A 90 9.56 17.83 5.10
CA ARG A 90 9.81 19.26 4.94
C ARG A 90 9.59 20.04 6.24
N ILE A 91 8.51 19.72 6.98
CA ILE A 91 8.22 20.37 8.25
C ILE A 91 9.29 20.02 9.30
N ILE A 92 9.70 18.77 9.39
CA ILE A 92 10.79 18.36 10.30
C ILE A 92 12.09 19.07 9.93
N ASN A 93 12.46 19.08 8.66
CA ASN A 93 13.69 19.75 8.21
C ASN A 93 13.65 21.27 8.50
N ASN A 94 12.51 21.92 8.28
CA ASN A 94 12.39 23.35 8.59
C ASN A 94 12.52 23.65 10.08
N ASN A 95 12.06 22.77 10.95
CA ASN A 95 12.10 23.03 12.40
C ASN A 95 13.43 22.64 13.06
N TYR A 96 14.12 21.61 12.53
CA TYR A 96 15.28 21.03 13.21
C TYR A 96 16.59 21.10 12.43
N ASN A 97 16.53 21.19 11.11
CA ASN A 97 17.72 21.03 10.27
C ASN A 97 18.05 22.26 9.42
N LEU A 98 17.26 23.35 9.54
CA LEU A 98 17.50 24.57 8.79
C LEU A 98 18.68 25.33 9.42
N LYS A 99 19.71 25.66 8.62
CA LYS A 99 20.85 26.46 8.99
C LYS A 99 20.97 27.66 8.04
N GLU A 100 21.39 28.81 8.58
CA GLU A 100 21.70 30.00 7.79
C GLU A 100 23.19 30.02 7.50
N ASN A 101 23.55 30.17 6.25
CA ASN A 101 24.94 30.35 5.81
C ASN A 101 25.42 31.79 6.05
N GLU A 102 26.75 32.02 5.95
CA GLU A 102 27.37 33.33 6.08
C GLU A 102 26.89 34.36 5.05
N ASP A 103 26.37 33.89 3.89
CA ASP A 103 25.80 34.73 2.82
C ASP A 103 24.29 35.02 2.99
N GLY A 104 23.69 34.58 4.10
CA GLY A 104 22.25 34.71 4.37
C GLY A 104 21.34 33.69 3.65
N THR A 105 21.92 32.72 2.96
CA THR A 105 21.14 31.64 2.35
C THR A 105 20.80 30.54 3.36
N ASN A 106 19.57 30.02 3.29
CA ASN A 106 19.17 28.91 4.12
C ASN A 106 19.48 27.56 3.45
N ILE A 107 20.15 26.67 4.18
CA ILE A 107 20.43 25.29 3.78
C ILE A 107 19.96 24.32 4.85
N TYR A 108 19.65 23.09 4.46
CA TYR A 108 19.44 22.02 5.43
C TYR A 108 20.76 21.36 5.80
N ASP A 109 20.91 21.05 7.09
CA ASP A 109 21.96 20.17 7.57
C ASP A 109 21.85 18.80 6.93
N TYR A 110 22.93 18.32 6.32
CA TYR A 110 22.89 17.07 5.55
C TYR A 110 22.63 15.85 6.45
N GLU A 111 23.32 15.76 7.58
CA GLU A 111 23.19 14.63 8.50
C GLU A 111 21.81 14.62 9.17
N GLY A 112 21.35 15.76 9.68
CA GLY A 112 20.03 15.90 10.25
C GLY A 112 18.90 15.58 9.25
N SER A 113 19.04 16.01 7.99
CA SER A 113 18.06 15.72 6.94
C SER A 113 18.02 14.23 6.58
N ASN A 114 19.16 13.53 6.58
CA ASN A 114 19.20 12.09 6.37
C ASN A 114 18.53 11.32 7.53
N GLN A 115 18.75 11.76 8.78
CA GLN A 115 18.08 11.19 9.94
C GLN A 115 16.58 11.43 9.88
N ALA A 116 16.12 12.64 9.58
CA ALA A 116 14.71 12.98 9.41
C ALA A 116 14.07 12.12 8.32
N SER A 117 14.73 11.98 7.17
CA SER A 117 14.26 11.11 6.08
C SER A 117 14.11 9.66 6.51
N THR A 118 15.07 9.14 7.27
CA THR A 118 15.02 7.77 7.80
C THR A 118 13.80 7.58 8.72
N HIS A 119 13.58 8.51 9.66
CA HIS A 119 12.43 8.43 10.57
C HIS A 119 11.09 8.53 9.83
N VAL A 120 10.93 9.47 8.91
CA VAL A 120 9.70 9.65 8.13
C VAL A 120 9.42 8.40 7.29
N ASN A 121 10.43 7.84 6.63
CA ASN A 121 10.29 6.61 5.85
C ASN A 121 9.90 5.40 6.72
N MET A 122 10.44 5.28 7.93
CA MET A 122 10.06 4.22 8.87
C MET A 122 8.62 4.38 9.36
N ILE A 123 8.19 5.59 9.68
CA ILE A 123 6.80 5.89 10.08
C ILE A 123 5.83 5.54 8.95
N LEU A 124 6.14 5.98 7.72
CA LEU A 124 5.32 5.66 6.55
C LEU A 124 5.27 4.15 6.28
N ASN A 125 6.41 3.46 6.34
CA ASN A 125 6.46 2.02 6.11
C ASN A 125 5.63 1.26 7.16
N SER A 126 5.72 1.64 8.43
CA SER A 126 4.89 1.08 9.51
C SER A 126 3.39 1.26 9.22
N ALA A 127 2.99 2.46 8.82
CA ALA A 127 1.60 2.76 8.47
C ALA A 127 1.09 1.93 7.27
N LEU A 128 1.91 1.77 6.23
CA LEU A 128 1.58 0.93 5.08
C LEU A 128 1.45 -0.55 5.46
N MET A 129 2.36 -1.09 6.29
CA MET A 129 2.27 -2.46 6.79
C MET A 129 0.97 -2.69 7.57
N LYS A 130 0.61 -1.78 8.48
CA LYS A 130 -0.66 -1.84 9.23
C LYS A 130 -1.88 -1.75 8.30
N MET A 131 -1.79 -0.95 7.23
CA MET A 131 -2.87 -0.84 6.25
C MET A 131 -3.02 -2.12 5.43
N ILE A 132 -1.91 -2.75 5.03
CA ILE A 132 -1.89 -4.03 4.32
C ILE A 132 -2.48 -5.13 5.22
N ASP A 133 -2.04 -5.25 6.47
CA ASP A 133 -2.53 -6.24 7.43
C ASP A 133 -4.05 -6.11 7.69
N LYS A 134 -4.53 -4.88 7.78
CA LYS A 134 -5.96 -4.59 8.02
C LYS A 134 -6.86 -4.82 6.81
N THR A 135 -6.31 -4.77 5.60
CA THR A 135 -7.08 -4.85 4.36
C THR A 135 -7.27 -6.30 3.93
N GLU A 136 -8.50 -6.67 3.59
CA GLU A 136 -8.83 -8.05 3.24
C GLU A 136 -8.21 -8.53 1.92
N CYS A 137 -8.12 -7.65 0.94
CA CYS A 137 -7.65 -8.00 -0.40
C CYS A 137 -6.55 -7.01 -0.85
N ILE A 138 -5.39 -7.52 -1.21
CA ILE A 138 -4.33 -6.73 -1.80
C ILE A 138 -4.27 -7.05 -3.29
N ILE A 139 -4.35 -6.00 -4.12
CA ILE A 139 -4.22 -6.10 -5.57
C ILE A 139 -2.98 -5.34 -6.00
N PHE A 140 -1.97 -6.06 -6.45
CA PHE A 140 -0.80 -5.49 -7.09
C PHE A 140 -1.07 -5.26 -8.58
N ILE A 141 -0.84 -4.05 -9.05
CA ILE A 141 -1.07 -3.66 -10.45
C ILE A 141 0.24 -3.83 -11.21
N ASP A 142 0.32 -4.93 -11.93
CA ASP A 142 1.47 -5.23 -12.79
C ASP A 142 1.45 -4.38 -14.06
N THR A 143 2.40 -3.45 -14.13
CA THR A 143 2.64 -2.60 -15.30
C THR A 143 4.16 -2.51 -15.56
N PRO A 144 4.57 -2.10 -16.78
CA PRO A 144 5.98 -1.83 -17.05
C PRO A 144 6.62 -0.77 -16.14
N ASN A 145 5.82 0.06 -15.46
CA ASN A 145 6.28 1.06 -14.50
C ASN A 145 6.48 0.49 -13.09
N SER A 146 5.75 -0.57 -12.74
CA SER A 146 5.82 -1.18 -11.41
C SER A 146 6.83 -2.32 -11.33
N LEU A 147 6.86 -3.17 -12.34
CA LEU A 147 7.65 -4.40 -12.34
C LEU A 147 8.17 -4.72 -13.75
N LYS A 148 9.46 -5.02 -13.85
CA LYS A 148 10.04 -5.68 -15.03
C LYS A 148 10.01 -7.17 -14.79
N VAL A 149 9.05 -7.84 -15.38
CA VAL A 149 8.88 -9.30 -15.24
C VAL A 149 9.97 -10.01 -16.02
N SER A 150 10.76 -10.85 -15.35
CA SER A 150 11.78 -11.70 -15.97
C SER A 150 11.24 -13.07 -16.32
N ASN A 151 10.29 -13.60 -15.55
CA ASN A 151 9.52 -14.83 -15.81
C ASN A 151 8.20 -14.82 -15.02
N ILE A 152 7.39 -15.89 -15.11
CA ILE A 152 6.05 -15.97 -14.47
C ILE A 152 6.10 -15.85 -12.93
N LYS A 153 7.26 -16.06 -12.31
CA LYS A 153 7.41 -16.13 -10.85
C LYS A 153 8.30 -15.02 -10.26
N GLU A 154 9.08 -14.36 -11.11
CA GLU A 154 10.11 -13.43 -10.67
C GLU A 154 10.05 -12.16 -11.48
N GLY A 155 10.27 -11.04 -10.81
CA GLY A 155 10.36 -9.73 -11.40
C GLY A 155 11.39 -8.87 -10.69
N VAL A 156 11.63 -7.68 -11.25
CA VAL A 156 12.54 -6.69 -10.70
C VAL A 156 11.81 -5.35 -10.62
N THR A 157 11.83 -4.73 -9.46
CA THR A 157 11.31 -3.37 -9.26
C THR A 157 12.43 -2.43 -8.81
N ALA A 158 12.41 -1.21 -9.31
CA ALA A 158 13.27 -0.13 -8.82
C ALA A 158 12.65 0.66 -7.65
N SER A 159 11.40 0.34 -7.29
CA SER A 159 10.69 1.00 -6.19
C SER A 159 10.90 0.23 -4.88
N PRO A 160 11.55 0.84 -3.86
CA PRO A 160 11.67 0.22 -2.55
C PRO A 160 10.30 0.00 -1.88
N TRP A 161 9.32 0.81 -2.22
CA TRP A 161 7.96 0.70 -1.68
C TRP A 161 7.22 -0.49 -2.25
N ILE A 162 7.19 -0.66 -3.58
CA ILE A 162 6.62 -1.85 -4.24
C ILE A 162 7.30 -3.12 -3.71
N TYR A 163 8.63 -3.08 -3.53
CA TYR A 163 9.35 -4.20 -2.91
C TYR A 163 8.84 -4.50 -1.50
N SER A 164 8.74 -3.48 -0.65
CA SER A 164 8.26 -3.63 0.73
C SER A 164 6.82 -4.16 0.78
N GLU A 165 5.93 -3.65 -0.07
CA GLU A 165 4.54 -4.10 -0.16
C GLU A 165 4.41 -5.54 -0.62
N LEU A 166 5.13 -5.93 -1.68
CA LEU A 166 5.15 -7.32 -2.15
C LEU A 166 5.76 -8.28 -1.12
N LEU A 167 6.80 -7.84 -0.40
CA LEU A 167 7.37 -8.60 0.70
C LEU A 167 6.36 -8.76 1.85
N ALA A 168 5.63 -7.70 2.20
CA ALA A 168 4.58 -7.75 3.22
C ALA A 168 3.49 -8.76 2.87
N THR A 169 3.00 -8.78 1.63
CA THR A 169 1.97 -9.74 1.20
C THR A 169 2.41 -11.19 1.30
N ARG A 170 3.71 -11.43 1.35
CA ARG A 170 4.29 -12.76 1.53
C ARG A 170 4.52 -13.14 3.00
N LEU A 171 4.91 -12.17 3.83
CA LEU A 171 5.29 -12.38 5.24
C LEU A 171 4.11 -12.31 6.20
N LEU A 172 3.12 -11.48 5.90
CA LEU A 172 1.93 -11.34 6.73
C LEU A 172 1.08 -12.62 6.65
N GLU A 173 0.58 -13.06 7.79
CA GLU A 173 -0.35 -14.17 7.85
C GLU A 173 -1.63 -13.84 7.10
N ARG A 174 -2.10 -14.78 6.29
CA ARG A 174 -3.37 -14.62 5.57
C ARG A 174 -4.53 -14.72 6.56
N ASN A 175 -5.11 -13.60 6.93
CA ASN A 175 -6.30 -13.55 7.74
C ASN A 175 -7.51 -14.03 6.93
N ILE A 176 -7.90 -15.29 7.14
CA ILE A 176 -9.12 -15.82 6.52
C ILE A 176 -10.32 -15.11 7.14
N PRO A 177 -11.18 -14.46 6.36
CA PRO A 177 -12.34 -13.78 6.88
C PRO A 177 -13.19 -14.71 7.74
N ILE A 178 -13.55 -14.27 8.96
CA ILE A 178 -14.29 -15.06 9.97
C ILE A 178 -15.59 -15.66 9.38
N ARG A 179 -16.18 -15.03 8.37
CA ARG A 179 -17.36 -15.49 7.64
C ARG A 179 -17.14 -16.78 6.84
N LYS A 180 -15.88 -17.21 6.66
CA LYS A 180 -15.49 -18.44 5.96
C LYS A 180 -14.31 -19.10 6.63
N SER A 181 -14.51 -19.68 7.81
CA SER A 181 -13.51 -20.50 8.47
C SER A 181 -13.62 -21.95 8.00
N LYS A 182 -12.66 -22.43 7.21
CA LYS A 182 -12.09 -23.80 7.28
C LYS A 182 -10.89 -23.95 6.32
N ASN A 183 -9.76 -24.36 6.95
CA ASN A 183 -8.53 -24.97 6.41
C ASN A 183 -7.45 -24.05 5.80
N SER A 184 -6.32 -24.05 6.52
CA SER A 184 -5.05 -23.39 6.25
C SER A 184 -4.16 -24.14 5.26
N PHE A 185 -3.24 -23.43 4.60
CA PHE A 185 -1.89 -23.93 4.31
C PHE A 185 -0.90 -22.76 4.13
N MET A 186 0.29 -22.94 4.75
CA MET A 186 1.46 -22.06 4.71
C MET A 186 2.39 -22.45 3.58
N ASP A 187 3.24 -21.51 3.11
CA ASP A 187 4.68 -21.76 2.93
C ASP A 187 5.49 -20.49 2.67
N GLN A 188 6.75 -20.54 3.16
CA GLN A 188 7.75 -19.47 3.29
C GLN A 188 8.83 -19.54 2.21
N MET A 189 9.60 -18.44 1.98
CA MET A 189 11.08 -18.38 2.15
C MET A 189 11.78 -17.20 1.47
N PHE A 190 12.98 -16.86 1.97
CA PHE A 190 13.87 -15.70 1.83
C PHE A 190 14.80 -15.67 0.62
N VAL A 191 15.42 -14.49 0.28
CA VAL A 191 16.80 -14.35 -0.25
C VAL A 191 17.36 -12.91 -0.25
N GLU A 192 18.68 -12.79 -0.19
CA GLU A 192 19.66 -11.74 0.13
C GLU A 192 20.09 -10.75 -0.99
N HIS A 193 20.94 -9.76 -0.61
CA HIS A 193 21.30 -8.50 -1.26
C HIS A 193 22.65 -8.43 -1.96
N SER A 194 22.86 -7.45 -2.91
CA SER A 194 23.95 -6.47 -2.86
C SER A 194 24.10 -5.54 -4.08
N GLY A 195 24.58 -4.29 -3.87
CA GLY A 195 25.22 -3.37 -4.81
C GLY A 195 24.38 -2.27 -5.46
N LEU A 196 24.74 -0.99 -5.19
CA LEU A 196 23.96 0.25 -5.37
C LEU A 196 23.58 0.68 -6.81
N LYS A 197 22.91 -0.14 -7.55
CA LYS A 197 21.70 0.04 -8.34
C LYS A 197 20.72 -0.93 -7.70
N VAL A 198 19.81 -0.40 -6.92
CA VAL A 198 18.95 -1.29 -6.15
C VAL A 198 17.81 -1.74 -7.05
N ASP A 199 18.06 -2.74 -7.85
CA ASP A 199 17.03 -3.54 -8.48
C ASP A 199 16.59 -4.59 -7.45
N TYR A 200 15.40 -4.42 -6.90
CA TYR A 200 14.82 -5.38 -5.96
C TYR A 200 14.27 -6.56 -6.74
N LYS A 201 14.87 -7.73 -6.57
CA LYS A 201 14.23 -8.98 -7.03
C LYS A 201 13.02 -9.26 -6.17
N VAL A 202 11.89 -9.48 -6.80
CA VAL A 202 10.63 -9.81 -6.14
C VAL A 202 10.16 -11.19 -6.60
N ASP A 203 9.75 -12.01 -5.65
CA ASP A 203 9.05 -13.26 -5.90
C ASP A 203 7.54 -12.98 -5.84
N ILE A 204 6.88 -13.13 -6.97
CA ILE A 204 5.43 -12.95 -7.13
C ILE A 204 4.69 -14.30 -7.26
N SER A 205 5.37 -15.42 -7.01
CA SER A 205 4.80 -16.76 -7.16
C SER A 205 3.61 -17.03 -6.24
N HIS A 206 3.50 -16.31 -5.14
CA HIS A 206 2.39 -16.39 -4.17
C HIS A 206 1.16 -15.58 -4.60
N LEU A 207 1.29 -14.73 -5.63
CA LEU A 207 0.18 -13.93 -6.14
C LEU A 207 -0.63 -14.73 -7.17
N THR A 208 -1.94 -14.49 -7.17
CA THR A 208 -2.85 -15.09 -8.14
C THR A 208 -3.29 -14.05 -9.15
N SER A 209 -3.07 -14.33 -10.43
CA SER A 209 -3.50 -13.42 -11.50
C SER A 209 -5.02 -13.26 -11.54
N ILE A 210 -5.46 -12.02 -11.54
CA ILE A 210 -6.87 -11.64 -11.67
C ILE A 210 -7.05 -10.59 -12.77
N SER A 211 -8.20 -10.59 -13.39
CA SER A 211 -8.57 -9.68 -14.47
C SER A 211 -9.95 -9.04 -14.19
N ARG A 212 -10.30 -8.00 -14.94
CA ARG A 212 -11.65 -7.43 -14.90
C ARG A 212 -12.74 -8.48 -15.19
N PHE A 213 -12.44 -9.47 -16.02
CA PHE A 213 -13.37 -10.56 -16.32
C PHE A 213 -13.67 -11.41 -15.09
N ASP A 214 -12.71 -11.66 -14.22
CA ASP A 214 -12.91 -12.41 -12.98
C ASP A 214 -13.87 -11.69 -12.03
N PHE A 215 -13.73 -10.35 -11.91
CA PHE A 215 -14.70 -9.54 -11.16
C PHE A 215 -16.10 -9.59 -11.78
N ALA A 216 -16.21 -9.49 -13.10
CA ALA A 216 -17.50 -9.58 -13.79
C ALA A 216 -18.16 -10.94 -13.59
N ILE A 217 -17.41 -12.05 -13.62
CA ILE A 217 -17.92 -13.40 -13.32
C ILE A 217 -18.32 -13.50 -11.85
N ALA A 218 -17.50 -13.03 -10.92
CA ALA A 218 -17.80 -13.12 -9.49
C ALA A 218 -19.05 -12.32 -9.10
N SER A 219 -19.34 -11.23 -9.80
CA SER A 219 -20.53 -10.42 -9.55
C SER A 219 -21.83 -11.00 -10.11
N LYS A 220 -21.76 -11.84 -11.17
CA LYS A 220 -22.94 -12.35 -11.91
C LYS A 220 -23.98 -13.07 -11.06
N PRO A 221 -23.63 -14.01 -10.14
CA PRO A 221 -24.62 -14.65 -9.29
C PRO A 221 -25.29 -13.65 -8.35
N GLY A 222 -26.49 -13.17 -8.70
CA GLY A 222 -27.28 -12.29 -7.85
C GLY A 222 -26.76 -10.86 -7.69
N ARG A 223 -25.88 -10.38 -8.59
CA ARG A 223 -25.24 -9.04 -8.52
C ARG A 223 -24.49 -8.80 -7.21
N LYS A 224 -23.70 -9.77 -6.78
CA LYS A 224 -22.89 -9.68 -5.57
C LYS A 224 -21.99 -8.45 -5.58
N LYS A 225 -21.90 -7.79 -4.41
CA LYS A 225 -21.07 -6.60 -4.19
C LYS A 225 -20.32 -6.70 -2.86
N GLY A 226 -19.31 -5.85 -2.68
CA GLY A 226 -18.52 -5.78 -1.46
C GLY A 226 -17.92 -7.13 -1.08
N LYS A 227 -18.01 -7.50 0.18
CA LYS A 227 -17.41 -8.73 0.71
C LYS A 227 -17.98 -10.01 0.11
N GLU A 228 -19.24 -10.04 -0.27
CA GLU A 228 -19.85 -11.20 -0.95
C GLU A 228 -19.24 -11.45 -2.34
N LEU A 229 -18.85 -10.36 -3.02
CA LEU A 229 -18.15 -10.45 -4.30
C LEU A 229 -16.71 -10.99 -4.08
N LEU A 230 -16.01 -10.51 -3.07
CA LEU A 230 -14.69 -11.03 -2.73
C LEU A 230 -14.75 -12.51 -2.39
N ASP A 231 -15.74 -12.95 -1.62
CA ASP A 231 -15.97 -14.36 -1.33
C ASP A 231 -16.16 -15.20 -2.59
N GLN A 232 -16.92 -14.70 -3.56
CA GLN A 232 -17.12 -15.41 -4.82
C GLN A 232 -15.87 -15.41 -5.69
N LEU A 233 -15.10 -14.31 -5.67
CA LEU A 233 -13.83 -14.22 -6.36
C LEU A 233 -12.83 -15.25 -5.80
N TYR A 234 -12.71 -15.35 -4.46
CA TYR A 234 -11.87 -16.34 -3.80
C TYR A 234 -12.33 -17.76 -4.09
N TYR A 235 -13.63 -18.03 -4.06
CA TYR A 235 -14.17 -19.34 -4.45
C TYR A 235 -13.77 -19.72 -5.87
N ASN A 236 -13.94 -18.80 -6.82
CA ASN A 236 -13.63 -19.06 -8.22
C ASN A 236 -12.12 -19.29 -8.46
N LYS A 237 -11.24 -18.59 -7.72
CA LYS A 237 -9.78 -18.63 -7.94
C LYS A 237 -9.08 -19.72 -7.13
N PHE A 238 -9.54 -20.02 -5.92
CA PHE A 238 -8.78 -20.87 -4.99
C PHE A 238 -9.47 -22.20 -4.67
N TRP A 239 -10.80 -22.31 -4.82
CA TRP A 239 -11.53 -23.48 -4.31
C TRP A 239 -12.29 -24.27 -5.38
N LYS A 240 -12.66 -23.66 -6.48
CA LYS A 240 -13.44 -24.33 -7.55
C LYS A 240 -12.71 -25.52 -8.20
N GLY A 241 -11.38 -25.54 -8.19
CA GLY A 241 -10.56 -26.63 -8.75
C GLY A 241 -10.31 -27.79 -7.78
N LYS A 242 -10.43 -27.58 -6.46
CA LYS A 242 -10.12 -28.60 -5.46
C LYS A 242 -11.26 -29.57 -5.16
N ASN A 243 -12.49 -29.26 -5.57
CA ASN A 243 -13.65 -30.13 -5.37
C ASN A 243 -13.84 -31.16 -6.49
N ASN A 244 -13.06 -31.12 -7.56
CA ASN A 244 -13.14 -32.10 -8.67
C ASN A 244 -12.07 -33.20 -8.59
N GLU A 245 -11.21 -33.19 -7.55
CA GLU A 245 -10.18 -34.23 -7.35
C GLU A 245 -10.54 -35.22 -6.22
N SER A 246 -11.76 -35.18 -5.71
CA SER A 246 -12.24 -36.03 -4.62
C SER A 246 -13.51 -36.84 -4.99
N GLU A 247 -13.67 -37.22 -6.28
CA GLU A 247 -14.61 -38.26 -6.72
C GLU A 247 -13.86 -39.40 -7.41
#